data_16bd006aaa8deb8a17ed3b79c70a2890
#
_entry.id   16bd006aaa8deb8a17ed3b79c70a2890
#
_cell.length_a   1.000
_cell.length_b   1.000
_cell.length_c   1.000
_cell.angle_alpha   90.00
_cell.angle_beta   90.00
_cell.angle_gamma   90.00
#
_symmetry.space_group_name_H-M   'P 1'
#
loop_
_entity.id
_entity.type
_entity.pdbx_description
1 polymer ?
#
loop_
_entity_poly.entity_id
_entity_poly.type
_entity_poly.pdbx_seq_one_letter_code
_entity_poly.pdbx_strand_id
1 'polypeptide(L)'
;MVQSIERGIEILKLLEAGPLGVTELANATALPKTTVHRLLKTFEAHHWVEFNRARKYQLSWGVLPMAKSFLTSLDVRAIAQPYMVAIRDQLQQSVNLFLAQGDYRICIERVAADKPLRHDIKIGTVYPIFKGAAGKIFGTYLGDLNDTDMSASECSQIRHDGYVVTRGNRVPDAASMAVPIFSFGNKLEAVMTISGPIGDYTEERVKEYLSVMMTLGQTISKQMGATL
;
A
#
# COMPACT_ATOMS: atom_id res chain seq x y z
N MET A 1 6.71 28.14 1.89
CA MET A 1 5.89 27.14 2.61
C MET A 1 5.54 27.67 3.99
N VAL A 2 4.41 27.26 4.60
CA VAL A 2 3.99 27.74 5.93
C VAL A 2 4.60 26.80 6.99
N GLN A 3 5.66 27.25 7.63
CA GLN A 3 6.49 26.46 8.55
C GLN A 3 5.70 25.81 9.71
N SER A 4 4.66 26.48 10.22
CA SER A 4 3.82 25.91 11.28
C SER A 4 2.99 24.69 10.82
N ILE A 5 2.55 24.70 9.57
CA ILE A 5 1.82 23.57 8.96
C ILE A 5 2.77 22.40 8.74
N GLU A 6 3.95 22.64 8.19
CA GLU A 6 4.97 21.59 7.99
C GLU A 6 5.32 20.87 9.29
N ARG A 7 5.60 21.64 10.34
CA ARG A 7 5.89 21.11 11.69
C ARG A 7 4.74 20.31 12.26
N GLY A 8 3.51 20.76 12.01
CA GLY A 8 2.31 20.02 12.40
C GLY A 8 2.18 18.68 11.68
N ILE A 9 2.36 18.65 10.37
CA ILE A 9 2.34 17.43 9.56
C ILE A 9 3.44 16.46 10.01
N GLU A 10 4.64 16.94 10.32
CA GLU A 10 5.75 16.12 10.81
C GLU A 10 5.40 15.41 12.13
N ILE A 11 4.78 16.13 13.07
CA ILE A 11 4.30 15.53 14.34
C ILE A 11 3.26 14.43 14.06
N LEU A 12 2.29 14.67 13.18
CA LEU A 12 1.27 13.67 12.85
C LEU A 12 1.89 12.42 12.22
N LYS A 13 2.87 12.58 11.32
CA LYS A 13 3.61 11.46 10.71
C LYS A 13 4.36 10.63 11.76
N LEU A 14 4.96 11.25 12.76
CA LEU A 14 5.63 10.53 13.85
C LEU A 14 4.64 9.71 14.69
N LEU A 15 3.44 10.26 14.93
CA LEU A 15 2.37 9.58 15.68
C LEU A 15 1.70 8.44 14.89
N GLU A 16 1.92 8.36 13.58
CA GLU A 16 1.48 7.23 12.73
C GLU A 16 2.13 5.91 13.18
N ALA A 17 3.40 5.96 13.58
CA ALA A 17 4.14 4.80 14.05
C ALA A 17 3.73 4.33 15.47
N GLY A 18 3.06 5.18 16.24
CA GLY A 18 2.57 4.85 17.58
C GLY A 18 2.60 6.03 18.55
N PRO A 19 2.16 5.82 19.81
CA PRO A 19 2.07 6.86 20.82
C PRO A 19 3.44 7.40 21.24
N LEU A 20 3.61 8.74 21.26
CA LEU A 20 4.83 9.43 21.65
C LEU A 20 4.56 10.53 22.70
N GLY A 21 5.52 10.72 23.61
CA GLY A 21 5.51 11.83 24.58
C GLY A 21 6.03 13.13 23.96
N VAL A 22 5.73 14.28 24.60
CA VAL A 22 6.18 15.61 24.14
C VAL A 22 7.70 15.68 23.99
N THR A 23 8.46 15.03 24.89
CA THR A 23 9.93 15.03 24.83
C THR A 23 10.45 14.21 23.65
N GLU A 24 9.84 13.04 23.37
CA GLU A 24 10.18 12.19 22.23
C GLU A 24 9.93 12.94 20.91
N LEU A 25 8.76 13.58 20.80
CA LEU A 25 8.41 14.41 19.63
C LEU A 25 9.34 15.63 19.47
N ALA A 26 9.67 16.32 20.55
CA ALA A 26 10.57 17.47 20.52
C ALA A 26 11.98 17.09 20.02
N ASN A 27 12.49 15.94 20.48
CA ASN A 27 13.79 15.42 20.02
C ASN A 27 13.75 15.00 18.55
N ALA A 28 12.69 14.29 18.12
CA ALA A 28 12.55 13.82 16.74
C ALA A 28 12.39 14.96 15.71
N THR A 29 11.70 16.04 16.09
CA THR A 29 11.45 17.20 15.21
C THR A 29 12.44 18.33 15.36
N ALA A 30 13.38 18.24 16.33
CA ALA A 30 14.27 19.32 16.73
C ALA A 30 13.52 20.64 17.13
N LEU A 31 12.28 20.52 17.62
CA LEU A 31 11.47 21.66 18.04
C LEU A 31 11.50 21.86 19.56
N PRO A 32 11.37 23.13 20.03
CA PRO A 32 11.14 23.38 21.45
C PRO A 32 9.89 22.67 21.96
N LYS A 33 9.94 22.08 23.18
CA LYS A 33 8.79 21.41 23.81
C LYS A 33 7.53 22.26 23.86
N THR A 34 7.67 23.56 24.05
CA THR A 34 6.58 24.52 24.06
C THR A 34 5.87 24.62 22.71
N THR A 35 6.65 24.55 21.59
CA THR A 35 6.11 24.54 20.24
C THR A 35 5.37 23.25 19.96
N VAL A 36 5.96 22.10 20.29
CA VAL A 36 5.34 20.78 20.14
C VAL A 36 4.03 20.73 20.94
N HIS A 37 4.05 21.14 22.21
CA HIS A 37 2.86 21.15 23.06
C HIS A 37 1.74 22.01 22.47
N ARG A 38 2.05 23.19 21.94
CA ARG A 38 1.08 24.09 21.32
C ARG A 38 0.45 23.47 20.06
N LEU A 39 1.23 22.82 19.21
CA LEU A 39 0.73 22.09 18.03
C LEU A 39 -0.16 20.92 18.44
N LEU A 40 0.26 20.11 19.42
CA LEU A 40 -0.53 19.00 19.95
C LEU A 40 -1.86 19.47 20.55
N LYS A 41 -1.88 20.59 21.28
CA LYS A 41 -3.13 21.18 21.80
C LYS A 41 -4.08 21.63 20.69
N THR A 42 -3.54 22.14 19.57
CA THR A 42 -4.36 22.44 18.39
C THR A 42 -4.97 21.17 17.80
N PHE A 43 -4.17 20.12 17.61
CA PHE A 43 -4.67 18.85 17.09
C PHE A 43 -5.67 18.17 18.04
N GLU A 44 -5.46 18.26 19.35
CA GLU A 44 -6.36 17.74 20.37
C GLU A 44 -7.72 18.45 20.32
N ALA A 45 -7.74 19.78 20.16
CA ALA A 45 -8.97 20.57 20.00
C ALA A 45 -9.78 20.17 18.76
N HIS A 46 -9.14 19.63 17.72
CA HIS A 46 -9.78 19.09 16.52
C HIS A 46 -9.93 17.56 16.54
N HIS A 47 -9.67 16.90 17.66
CA HIS A 47 -9.74 15.44 17.83
C HIS A 47 -8.82 14.63 16.91
N TRP A 48 -7.77 15.24 16.35
CA TRP A 48 -6.79 14.55 15.51
C TRP A 48 -5.78 13.76 16.33
N VAL A 49 -5.51 14.23 17.55
CA VAL A 49 -4.72 13.51 18.55
C VAL A 49 -5.45 13.47 19.88
N GLU A 50 -5.07 12.51 20.72
CA GLU A 50 -5.53 12.42 22.10
C GLU A 50 -4.39 12.05 23.03
N PHE A 51 -4.50 12.42 24.30
CA PHE A 51 -3.56 12.09 25.34
C PHE A 51 -4.03 10.81 26.06
N ASN A 52 -3.26 9.74 25.97
CA ASN A 52 -3.66 8.45 26.49
C ASN A 52 -3.24 8.23 27.96
N ARG A 53 -3.69 7.09 28.55
CA ARG A 53 -3.39 6.74 29.95
C ARG A 53 -1.90 6.53 30.24
N ALA A 54 -1.08 6.21 29.22
CA ALA A 54 0.37 6.08 29.31
C ALA A 54 1.11 7.43 29.27
N ARG A 55 0.37 8.56 29.33
CA ARG A 55 0.88 9.93 29.25
C ARG A 55 1.63 10.22 27.94
N LYS A 56 1.13 9.65 26.83
CA LYS A 56 1.63 9.86 25.48
C LYS A 56 0.49 10.36 24.57
N TYR A 57 0.83 11.12 23.55
CA TYR A 57 -0.09 11.50 22.48
C TYR A 57 -0.15 10.41 21.41
N GLN A 58 -1.31 10.19 20.87
CA GLN A 58 -1.58 9.28 19.75
C GLN A 58 -2.61 9.87 18.80
N LEU A 59 -2.69 9.34 17.56
CA LEU A 59 -3.76 9.72 16.63
C LEU A 59 -5.12 9.34 17.21
N SER A 60 -6.13 10.17 16.94
CA SER A 60 -7.50 9.98 17.40
C SER A 60 -8.50 9.95 16.26
N TRP A 61 -9.77 9.73 16.57
CA TRP A 61 -10.85 9.50 15.59
C TRP A 61 -11.06 10.65 14.59
N GLY A 62 -10.65 11.88 14.90
CA GLY A 62 -10.83 13.05 14.02
C GLY A 62 -10.09 12.95 12.69
N VAL A 63 -9.12 12.03 12.52
CA VAL A 63 -8.46 11.76 11.23
C VAL A 63 -9.28 10.82 10.32
N LEU A 64 -10.22 10.04 10.89
CA LEU A 64 -11.01 9.05 10.14
C LEU A 64 -11.89 9.64 9.03
N PRO A 65 -12.59 10.77 9.21
CA PRO A 65 -13.42 11.34 8.16
C PRO A 65 -12.62 11.70 6.90
N MET A 66 -11.39 12.19 7.05
CA MET A 66 -10.51 12.51 5.91
C MET A 66 -10.03 11.25 5.20
N ALA A 67 -9.58 10.26 5.96
CA ALA A 67 -9.19 8.97 5.40
C ALA A 67 -10.37 8.30 4.68
N LYS A 68 -11.57 8.30 5.28
CA LYS A 68 -12.81 7.79 4.65
C LYS A 68 -13.12 8.51 3.35
N SER A 69 -13.08 9.85 3.34
CA SER A 69 -13.36 10.65 2.14
C SER A 69 -12.42 10.26 0.99
N PHE A 70 -11.12 10.15 1.27
CA PHE A 70 -10.14 9.69 0.28
C PHE A 70 -10.45 8.27 -0.22
N LEU A 71 -10.59 7.32 0.69
CA LEU A 71 -10.85 5.91 0.32
C LEU A 71 -12.16 5.72 -0.44
N THR A 72 -13.19 6.52 -0.15
CA THR A 72 -14.48 6.45 -0.84
C THR A 72 -14.41 7.04 -2.27
N SER A 73 -13.46 7.94 -2.54
CA SER A 73 -13.25 8.50 -3.88
C SER A 73 -12.51 7.56 -4.83
N LEU A 74 -12.07 6.39 -4.35
CA LEU A 74 -11.29 5.42 -5.14
C LEU A 74 -12.22 4.33 -5.72
N ASP A 75 -12.71 4.53 -6.94
CA ASP A 75 -13.57 3.55 -7.63
C ASP A 75 -12.91 2.17 -7.75
N VAL A 76 -11.61 2.13 -8.03
CA VAL A 76 -10.85 0.87 -8.14
C VAL A 76 -10.88 0.05 -6.85
N ARG A 77 -10.89 0.69 -5.69
CA ARG A 77 -11.00 0.02 -4.38
C ARG A 77 -12.36 -0.66 -4.23
N ALA A 78 -13.44 0.07 -4.52
CA ALA A 78 -14.81 -0.44 -4.40
C ALA A 78 -15.06 -1.59 -5.38
N ILE A 79 -14.58 -1.47 -6.61
CA ILE A 79 -14.71 -2.50 -7.65
C ILE A 79 -13.87 -3.73 -7.32
N ALA A 80 -12.61 -3.57 -6.85
CA ALA A 80 -11.70 -4.69 -6.61
C ALA A 80 -12.04 -5.51 -5.35
N GLN A 81 -12.60 -4.89 -4.33
CA GLN A 81 -12.80 -5.49 -3.01
C GLN A 81 -13.54 -6.85 -3.05
N PRO A 82 -14.68 -7.05 -3.73
CA PRO A 82 -15.36 -8.35 -3.79
C PRO A 82 -14.50 -9.42 -4.49
N TYR A 83 -13.73 -9.06 -5.51
CA TYR A 83 -12.81 -9.99 -6.19
C TYR A 83 -11.61 -10.34 -5.32
N MET A 84 -11.10 -9.40 -4.53
CA MET A 84 -10.02 -9.67 -3.57
C MET A 84 -10.45 -10.67 -2.49
N VAL A 85 -11.70 -10.61 -2.04
CA VAL A 85 -12.29 -11.61 -1.13
C VAL A 85 -12.32 -12.97 -1.80
N ALA A 86 -12.83 -13.06 -3.04
CA ALA A 86 -12.88 -14.33 -3.80
C ALA A 86 -11.47 -14.93 -4.00
N ILE A 87 -10.48 -14.11 -4.35
CA ILE A 87 -9.07 -14.54 -4.49
C ILE A 87 -8.55 -15.10 -3.16
N ARG A 88 -8.75 -14.38 -2.04
CA ARG A 88 -8.32 -14.83 -0.72
C ARG A 88 -8.95 -16.17 -0.35
N ASP A 89 -10.26 -16.33 -0.59
CA ASP A 89 -11.00 -17.53 -0.23
C ASP A 89 -10.55 -18.74 -1.07
N GLN A 90 -10.30 -18.53 -2.37
CA GLN A 90 -9.86 -19.58 -3.28
C GLN A 90 -8.39 -19.96 -3.07
N LEU A 91 -7.49 -18.96 -2.98
CA LEU A 91 -6.05 -19.20 -2.97
C LEU A 91 -5.45 -19.29 -1.56
N GLN A 92 -6.22 -18.91 -0.53
CA GLN A 92 -5.76 -18.85 0.87
C GLN A 92 -4.48 -18.01 1.01
N GLN A 93 -4.38 -16.91 0.23
CA GLN A 93 -3.29 -15.94 0.27
C GLN A 93 -3.82 -14.56 0.63
N SER A 94 -3.00 -13.74 1.31
CA SER A 94 -3.35 -12.33 1.55
C SER A 94 -3.33 -11.54 0.25
N VAL A 95 -4.38 -10.78 -0.02
CA VAL A 95 -4.54 -9.96 -1.22
C VAL A 95 -4.40 -8.50 -0.85
N ASN A 96 -3.60 -7.75 -1.60
CA ASN A 96 -3.40 -6.32 -1.37
C ASN A 96 -3.58 -5.56 -2.69
N LEU A 97 -4.09 -4.32 -2.59
CA LEU A 97 -4.24 -3.39 -3.70
C LEU A 97 -3.41 -2.14 -3.44
N PHE A 98 -2.59 -1.76 -4.41
CA PHE A 98 -1.68 -0.62 -4.31
C PHE A 98 -1.98 0.42 -5.38
N LEU A 99 -1.91 1.70 -5.00
CA LEU A 99 -1.84 2.84 -5.91
C LEU A 99 -0.43 3.43 -5.95
N ALA A 100 -0.05 3.96 -7.10
CA ALA A 100 1.14 4.80 -7.24
C ALA A 100 0.83 6.24 -6.78
N GLN A 101 1.77 6.83 -6.05
CA GLN A 101 1.70 8.23 -5.61
C GLN A 101 3.12 8.84 -5.62
N GLY A 102 3.51 9.48 -6.73
CA GLY A 102 4.87 9.94 -6.93
C GLY A 102 5.87 8.79 -6.80
N ASP A 103 6.91 8.96 -5.99
CA ASP A 103 7.96 7.96 -5.77
C ASP A 103 7.55 6.81 -4.84
N TYR A 104 6.28 6.76 -4.46
CA TYR A 104 5.76 5.79 -3.50
C TYR A 104 4.57 5.03 -4.07
N ARG A 105 4.29 3.87 -3.49
CA ARG A 105 3.02 3.17 -3.61
C ARG A 105 2.39 2.99 -2.24
N ILE A 106 1.07 3.08 -2.20
CA ILE A 106 0.28 3.03 -0.96
C ILE A 106 -0.68 1.84 -1.03
N CYS A 107 -0.72 1.02 0.02
CA CYS A 107 -1.73 -0.02 0.16
C CYS A 107 -3.08 0.63 0.49
N ILE A 108 -4.05 0.54 -0.43
CA ILE A 108 -5.39 1.15 -0.29
C ILE A 108 -6.47 0.14 0.13
N GLU A 109 -6.23 -1.15 -0.11
CA GLU A 109 -7.13 -2.22 0.31
C GLU A 109 -6.34 -3.49 0.62
N ARG A 110 -6.87 -4.28 1.56
CA ARG A 110 -6.31 -5.55 1.96
C ARG A 110 -7.39 -6.54 2.38
N VAL A 111 -7.27 -7.76 1.91
CA VAL A 111 -8.00 -8.91 2.42
C VAL A 111 -6.99 -9.93 2.94
N ALA A 112 -6.92 -10.09 4.26
CA ALA A 112 -5.93 -10.95 4.91
C ALA A 112 -6.31 -12.43 4.75
N ALA A 113 -5.31 -13.30 4.52
CA ALA A 113 -5.50 -14.75 4.65
C ALA A 113 -5.71 -15.13 6.12
N ASP A 114 -6.50 -16.16 6.34
CA ASP A 114 -6.69 -16.75 7.68
C ASP A 114 -5.59 -17.80 7.94
N LYS A 115 -4.36 -17.31 8.11
CA LYS A 115 -3.18 -18.14 8.38
C LYS A 115 -2.34 -17.51 9.48
N PRO A 116 -1.71 -18.32 10.38
CA PRO A 116 -0.81 -17.82 11.43
C PRO A 116 0.40 -17.09 10.84
N LEU A 117 1.02 -17.65 9.79
CA LEU A 117 2.12 -17.05 9.05
C LEU A 117 1.57 -16.32 7.83
N ARG A 118 1.51 -14.99 7.92
CA ARG A 118 1.11 -14.12 6.82
C ARG A 118 1.95 -12.86 6.81
N HIS A 119 2.20 -12.35 5.62
CA HIS A 119 2.84 -11.04 5.48
C HIS A 119 1.86 -9.93 5.84
N ASP A 120 2.12 -9.21 6.94
CA ASP A 120 1.19 -8.22 7.49
C ASP A 120 1.42 -6.83 6.87
N ILE A 121 0.82 -6.60 5.69
CA ILE A 121 0.73 -5.27 5.07
C ILE A 121 -0.57 -4.63 5.55
N LYS A 122 -0.52 -3.43 6.08
CA LYS A 122 -1.72 -2.69 6.54
C LYS A 122 -2.16 -1.69 5.48
N ILE A 123 -3.45 -1.38 5.43
CA ILE A 123 -3.97 -0.25 4.65
C ILE A 123 -3.27 1.02 5.15
N GLY A 124 -2.87 1.89 4.22
CA GLY A 124 -2.07 3.08 4.50
C GLY A 124 -0.55 2.85 4.48
N THR A 125 -0.08 1.58 4.45
CA THR A 125 1.37 1.34 4.38
C THR A 125 1.94 1.86 3.07
N VAL A 126 3.02 2.65 3.19
CA VAL A 126 3.74 3.28 2.09
C VAL A 126 5.05 2.55 1.83
N TYR A 127 5.36 2.30 0.56
CA TYR A 127 6.60 1.69 0.10
C TYR A 127 7.22 2.50 -1.03
N PRO A 128 8.55 2.44 -1.24
CA PRO A 128 9.15 2.90 -2.50
C PRO A 128 8.48 2.23 -3.69
N ILE A 129 8.21 3.00 -4.75
CA ILE A 129 7.33 2.58 -5.84
C ILE A 129 7.84 1.34 -6.57
N PHE A 130 9.16 1.20 -6.80
CA PHE A 130 9.75 0.17 -7.67
C PHE A 130 10.26 -1.10 -6.95
N LYS A 131 9.97 -1.32 -5.67
CA LYS A 131 10.44 -2.51 -4.93
C LYS A 131 9.43 -3.65 -4.89
N GLY A 132 9.90 -4.90 -5.04
CA GLY A 132 9.09 -6.14 -4.98
C GLY A 132 8.18 -6.34 -6.20
N ALA A 133 7.29 -7.33 -6.15
CA ALA A 133 6.45 -7.71 -7.30
C ALA A 133 5.58 -6.55 -7.80
N ALA A 134 4.87 -5.85 -6.92
CA ALA A 134 4.11 -4.66 -7.30
C ALA A 134 4.99 -3.57 -7.89
N GLY A 135 6.21 -3.38 -7.34
CA GLY A 135 7.15 -2.40 -7.84
C GLY A 135 7.61 -2.68 -9.26
N LYS A 136 7.80 -3.94 -9.61
CA LYS A 136 8.15 -4.33 -10.99
C LYS A 136 7.02 -4.04 -11.98
N ILE A 137 5.75 -4.23 -11.58
CA ILE A 137 4.61 -3.79 -12.40
C ILE A 137 4.60 -2.26 -12.55
N PHE A 138 4.72 -1.50 -11.45
CA PHE A 138 4.78 -0.05 -11.53
C PHE A 138 5.96 0.43 -12.40
N GLY A 139 7.16 -0.14 -12.22
CA GLY A 139 8.34 0.17 -13.02
C GLY A 139 8.13 -0.09 -14.52
N THR A 140 7.43 -1.18 -14.85
CA THR A 140 7.14 -1.55 -16.25
C THR A 140 6.22 -0.56 -16.95
N TYR A 141 5.23 -0.01 -16.24
CA TYR A 141 4.18 0.81 -16.86
C TYR A 141 4.29 2.30 -16.56
N LEU A 142 4.96 2.71 -15.49
CA LEU A 142 5.05 4.11 -15.06
C LEU A 142 6.49 4.62 -14.97
N GLY A 143 7.49 3.72 -14.85
CA GLY A 143 8.88 4.09 -14.63
C GLY A 143 9.61 4.50 -15.91
N ASP A 144 10.57 5.42 -15.78
CA ASP A 144 11.69 5.49 -16.71
C ASP A 144 12.67 4.34 -16.35
N LEU A 145 13.26 3.69 -17.36
CA LEU A 145 14.24 2.62 -17.17
C LEU A 145 15.45 3.08 -16.35
N ASN A 146 15.74 4.39 -16.34
CA ASN A 146 16.82 4.97 -15.54
C ASN A 146 16.49 5.02 -14.02
N ASP A 147 15.22 4.97 -13.66
CA ASP A 147 14.75 5.05 -12.26
C ASP A 147 14.51 3.67 -11.65
N THR A 148 14.62 2.61 -12.44
CA THR A 148 14.34 1.23 -12.03
C THR A 148 15.57 0.35 -12.14
N ASP A 149 15.75 -0.62 -11.23
CA ASP A 149 16.77 -1.67 -11.34
C ASP A 149 16.40 -2.74 -12.41
N MET A 150 15.48 -2.43 -13.35
CA MET A 150 14.92 -3.36 -14.32
C MET A 150 15.52 -3.14 -15.70
N SER A 151 15.78 -4.24 -16.41
CA SER A 151 16.20 -4.16 -17.81
C SER A 151 15.01 -3.95 -18.75
N ALA A 152 15.26 -3.40 -19.94
CA ALA A 152 14.25 -3.25 -20.98
C ALA A 152 13.63 -4.60 -21.40
N SER A 153 14.42 -5.69 -21.40
CA SER A 153 13.95 -7.05 -21.69
C SER A 153 13.00 -7.55 -20.60
N GLU A 154 13.30 -7.29 -19.33
CA GLU A 154 12.42 -7.65 -18.21
C GLU A 154 11.08 -6.89 -18.28
N CYS A 155 11.10 -5.60 -18.55
CA CYS A 155 9.89 -4.82 -18.76
C CYS A 155 9.05 -5.33 -19.94
N SER A 156 9.71 -5.70 -21.07
CA SER A 156 9.03 -6.28 -22.23
C SER A 156 8.39 -7.62 -21.91
N GLN A 157 9.08 -8.47 -21.14
CA GLN A 157 8.55 -9.75 -20.69
C GLN A 157 7.32 -9.56 -19.78
N ILE A 158 7.39 -8.63 -18.83
CA ILE A 158 6.26 -8.33 -17.93
C ILE A 158 5.05 -7.79 -18.69
N ARG A 159 5.27 -6.93 -19.70
CA ARG A 159 4.18 -6.46 -20.57
C ARG A 159 3.53 -7.58 -21.35
N HIS A 160 4.32 -8.53 -21.85
CA HIS A 160 3.83 -9.70 -22.59
C HIS A 160 3.06 -10.65 -21.66
N ASP A 161 3.64 -10.99 -20.51
CA ASP A 161 3.07 -11.98 -19.59
C ASP A 161 1.91 -11.43 -18.75
N GLY A 162 1.91 -10.14 -18.46
CA GLY A 162 0.89 -9.45 -17.65
C GLY A 162 0.99 -9.71 -16.15
N TYR A 163 2.08 -10.30 -15.66
CA TYR A 163 2.27 -10.56 -14.23
C TYR A 163 3.74 -10.59 -13.82
N VAL A 164 3.96 -10.59 -12.50
CA VAL A 164 5.30 -10.79 -11.88
C VAL A 164 5.18 -11.70 -10.67
N VAL A 165 6.12 -12.62 -10.54
CA VAL A 165 6.35 -13.39 -9.30
C VAL A 165 7.71 -13.04 -8.74
N THR A 166 7.78 -12.74 -7.44
CA THR A 166 9.04 -12.53 -6.73
C THR A 166 9.14 -13.45 -5.52
N ARG A 167 10.33 -13.94 -5.24
CA ARG A 167 10.66 -14.78 -4.09
C ARG A 167 11.83 -14.16 -3.34
N GLY A 168 11.70 -13.96 -2.02
CA GLY A 168 12.77 -13.41 -1.18
C GLY A 168 13.21 -11.97 -1.49
N ASN A 169 12.50 -11.25 -2.37
CA ASN A 169 12.96 -9.95 -2.88
C ASN A 169 12.95 -8.84 -1.81
N ARG A 170 11.97 -8.83 -0.92
CA ARG A 170 11.83 -7.82 0.15
C ARG A 170 11.95 -8.45 1.54
N VAL A 171 11.38 -9.63 1.70
CA VAL A 171 11.45 -10.44 2.92
C VAL A 171 11.92 -11.83 2.49
N PRO A 172 13.03 -12.37 3.04
CA PRO A 172 13.65 -13.62 2.57
C PRO A 172 12.67 -14.80 2.47
N ASP A 173 11.79 -14.96 3.46
CA ASP A 173 10.88 -16.10 3.57
C ASP A 173 9.49 -15.84 2.94
N ALA A 174 9.35 -14.74 2.18
CA ALA A 174 8.10 -14.38 1.55
C ALA A 174 8.19 -14.41 0.02
N ALA A 175 7.06 -14.78 -0.60
CA ALA A 175 6.87 -14.64 -2.04
C ALA A 175 5.61 -13.79 -2.32
N SER A 176 5.57 -13.22 -3.50
CA SER A 176 4.45 -12.40 -3.95
C SER A 176 4.27 -12.55 -5.46
N MET A 177 3.00 -12.56 -5.89
CA MET A 177 2.61 -12.42 -7.29
C MET A 177 1.85 -11.11 -7.44
N ALA A 178 2.08 -10.38 -8.53
CA ALA A 178 1.45 -9.11 -8.86
C ALA A 178 0.86 -9.13 -10.26
N VAL A 179 -0.31 -8.51 -10.42
CA VAL A 179 -0.95 -8.23 -11.70
C VAL A 179 -1.36 -6.77 -11.79
N PRO A 180 -1.28 -6.14 -12.99
CA PRO A 180 -1.77 -4.78 -13.20
C PRO A 180 -3.29 -4.75 -13.24
N ILE A 181 -3.85 -3.64 -12.77
CA ILE A 181 -5.25 -3.26 -12.96
C ILE A 181 -5.25 -2.00 -13.82
N PHE A 182 -5.90 -2.08 -14.95
CA PHE A 182 -6.00 -0.97 -15.90
C PHE A 182 -7.36 -0.28 -15.82
N SER A 183 -7.41 0.99 -16.19
CA SER A 183 -8.62 1.78 -16.34
C SER A 183 -8.81 2.21 -17.80
N PHE A 184 -9.75 3.10 -18.07
CA PHE A 184 -10.03 3.64 -19.40
C PHE A 184 -8.76 4.08 -20.13
N GLY A 185 -8.66 3.73 -21.42
CA GLY A 185 -7.46 3.98 -22.23
C GLY A 185 -6.28 3.08 -21.88
N ASN A 186 -6.51 1.95 -21.23
CA ASN A 186 -5.49 0.98 -20.78
C ASN A 186 -4.38 1.61 -19.93
N LYS A 187 -4.74 2.63 -19.15
CA LYS A 187 -3.84 3.28 -18.20
C LYS A 187 -3.73 2.40 -16.95
N LEU A 188 -2.50 2.20 -16.44
CA LEU A 188 -2.30 1.51 -15.16
C LEU A 188 -2.93 2.33 -14.04
N GLU A 189 -3.93 1.77 -13.39
CA GLU A 189 -4.66 2.39 -12.27
C GLU A 189 -4.13 1.92 -10.93
N ALA A 190 -4.00 0.60 -10.78
CA ALA A 190 -3.56 -0.02 -9.54
C ALA A 190 -2.76 -1.29 -9.82
N VAL A 191 -2.13 -1.83 -8.78
CA VAL A 191 -1.51 -3.15 -8.81
C VAL A 191 -2.10 -4.02 -7.71
N MET A 192 -2.64 -5.17 -8.10
CA MET A 192 -3.13 -6.17 -7.17
C MET A 192 -2.05 -7.23 -6.92
N THR A 193 -1.87 -7.62 -5.66
CA THR A 193 -0.90 -8.65 -5.28
C THR A 193 -1.51 -9.69 -4.38
N ILE A 194 -1.01 -10.93 -4.50
CA ILE A 194 -1.09 -11.93 -3.44
C ILE A 194 0.28 -12.10 -2.82
N SER A 195 0.32 -12.39 -1.52
CA SER A 195 1.58 -12.61 -0.79
C SER A 195 1.41 -13.60 0.36
N GLY A 196 2.46 -14.38 0.59
CA GLY A 196 2.51 -15.38 1.65
C GLY A 196 3.90 -15.98 1.83
N PRO A 197 4.01 -17.05 2.62
CA PRO A 197 5.27 -17.79 2.80
C PRO A 197 5.81 -18.30 1.47
N ILE A 198 7.13 -18.28 1.30
CA ILE A 198 7.79 -18.70 0.06
C ILE A 198 7.48 -20.17 -0.30
N GLY A 199 7.29 -21.04 0.70
CA GLY A 199 6.91 -22.43 0.50
C GLY A 199 5.53 -22.65 -0.13
N ASP A 200 4.66 -21.63 -0.07
CA ASP A 200 3.35 -21.67 -0.73
C ASP A 200 3.42 -21.37 -2.24
N TYR A 201 4.60 -20.98 -2.77
CA TYR A 201 4.79 -20.59 -4.17
C TYR A 201 5.56 -21.64 -4.96
N THR A 202 5.15 -22.91 -4.87
CA THR A 202 5.64 -24.00 -5.75
C THR A 202 5.22 -23.72 -7.20
N GLU A 203 5.88 -24.35 -8.18
CA GLU A 203 5.54 -24.15 -9.60
C GLU A 203 4.08 -24.49 -9.92
N GLU A 204 3.54 -25.53 -9.28
CA GLU A 204 2.14 -25.95 -9.47
C GLU A 204 1.18 -24.90 -8.91
N ARG A 205 1.40 -24.43 -7.68
CA ARG A 205 0.57 -23.42 -7.06
C ARG A 205 0.67 -22.06 -7.76
N VAL A 206 1.85 -21.70 -8.27
CA VAL A 206 2.02 -20.49 -9.06
C VAL A 206 1.17 -20.53 -10.33
N LYS A 207 1.01 -21.68 -11.00
CA LYS A 207 0.12 -21.82 -12.16
C LYS A 207 -1.35 -21.62 -11.78
N GLU A 208 -1.79 -22.18 -10.66
CA GLU A 208 -3.12 -21.97 -10.11
C GLU A 208 -3.35 -20.48 -9.77
N TYR A 209 -2.42 -19.89 -9.02
CA TYR A 209 -2.48 -18.48 -8.63
C TYR A 209 -2.56 -17.56 -9.84
N LEU A 210 -1.75 -17.85 -10.86
CA LEU A 210 -1.71 -17.08 -12.09
C LEU A 210 -3.06 -17.08 -12.80
N SER A 211 -3.69 -18.25 -12.96
CA SER A 211 -4.98 -18.37 -13.61
C SER A 211 -6.04 -17.49 -12.93
N VAL A 212 -6.13 -17.56 -11.61
CA VAL A 212 -7.10 -16.80 -10.82
C VAL A 212 -6.78 -15.30 -10.85
N MET A 213 -5.54 -14.93 -10.60
CA MET A 213 -5.10 -13.53 -10.54
C MET A 213 -5.28 -12.81 -11.88
N MET A 214 -4.94 -13.45 -13.00
CA MET A 214 -5.11 -12.90 -14.33
C MET A 214 -6.58 -12.73 -14.69
N THR A 215 -7.40 -13.75 -14.46
CA THR A 215 -8.84 -13.72 -14.77
C THR A 215 -9.54 -12.60 -13.98
N LEU A 216 -9.31 -12.52 -12.68
CA LEU A 216 -10.00 -11.54 -11.84
C LEU A 216 -9.39 -10.14 -12.01
N GLY A 217 -8.07 -10.02 -12.22
CA GLY A 217 -7.43 -8.75 -12.56
C GLY A 217 -7.96 -8.15 -13.86
N GLN A 218 -8.13 -8.95 -14.90
CA GLN A 218 -8.75 -8.53 -16.15
C GLN A 218 -10.23 -8.15 -15.97
N THR A 219 -10.96 -8.89 -15.13
CA THR A 219 -12.36 -8.57 -14.84
C THR A 219 -12.50 -7.23 -14.15
N ILE A 220 -11.66 -6.93 -13.15
CA ILE A 220 -11.60 -5.63 -12.49
C ILE A 220 -11.26 -4.54 -13.52
N SER A 221 -10.24 -4.76 -14.34
CA SER A 221 -9.80 -3.79 -15.36
C SER A 221 -10.93 -3.48 -16.36
N LYS A 222 -11.68 -4.47 -16.82
CA LYS A 222 -12.85 -4.26 -17.70
C LYS A 222 -13.94 -3.42 -17.02
N GLN A 223 -14.21 -3.65 -15.74
CA GLN A 223 -15.16 -2.83 -14.97
C GLN A 223 -14.65 -1.40 -14.75
N MET A 224 -13.33 -1.19 -14.76
CA MET A 224 -12.69 0.13 -14.76
C MET A 224 -12.64 0.78 -16.17
N GLY A 225 -13.22 0.15 -17.20
CA GLY A 225 -13.28 0.68 -18.55
C GLY A 225 -12.07 0.38 -19.43
N ALA A 226 -11.21 -0.55 -19.05
CA ALA A 226 -10.11 -1.00 -19.90
C ALA A 226 -10.63 -1.87 -21.07
N THR A 227 -9.99 -1.72 -22.25
CA THR A 227 -10.22 -2.52 -23.47
C THR A 227 -9.01 -3.44 -23.68
N LEU A 228 -8.93 -4.52 -22.88
CA LEU A 228 -7.83 -5.50 -22.91
C LEU A 228 -8.04 -6.56 -23.99
#